data_beeb56faed1f8fa26bf6974a52902510
#
_entry.id   beeb56faed1f8fa26bf6974a52902510
#
_cell.length_a   1.000
_cell.length_b   1.000
_cell.length_c   1.000
_cell.angle_alpha   90.00
_cell.angle_beta   90.00
_cell.angle_gamma   90.00
#
_symmetry.space_group_name_H-M   'P 1'
#
loop_
_entity.id
_entity.type
_entity.pdbx_description
1 polymer ?
#
loop_
_entity_poly.entity_id
_entity_poly.type
_entity_poly.pdbx_seq_one_letter_code
_entity_poly.pdbx_strand_id
1 'polypeptide(L)'
;FGKKVEGDLKTPVGIYKITSFLTDDQLTDKYGTGAYPLNYPNNWDRIKQRTGHGIWLHGLPKGVIERPLLDSDGCVVVSNAVLDNFKAYIKTGESTFVLSEKLDWLPQEEQQYSDDLIMVLNEWQKDWSAKNNDAYLNHYHPDFTDAKRNLRQWKAYKTRINKSKRYISVKLSQVSIIAYPGEENLVSSRFYQDYQSSNFSWRGWKQLLWRRLDNGEWKILFEG
;
A
#
# COMPACT_ATOMS: atom_id res chain seq x y z
N PHE A 1 10.40 14.26 -8.37
CA PHE A 1 9.73 12.98 -8.09
C PHE A 1 10.64 11.79 -8.41
N GLY A 2 10.21 10.59 -8.02
CA GLY A 2 10.88 9.33 -8.36
C GLY A 2 12.09 9.01 -7.48
N LYS A 3 11.99 9.24 -6.16
CA LYS A 3 13.01 8.87 -5.18
C LYS A 3 13.43 7.41 -5.31
N LYS A 4 14.76 7.19 -5.38
CA LYS A 4 15.34 5.83 -5.48
C LYS A 4 16.39 5.57 -4.40
N VAL A 5 17.20 6.57 -4.05
CA VAL A 5 18.31 6.42 -3.11
C VAL A 5 18.28 7.53 -2.05
N GLU A 6 18.86 7.24 -0.91
CA GLU A 6 19.04 8.24 0.15
C GLU A 6 19.88 9.43 -0.37
N GLY A 7 19.50 10.65 0.02
CA GLY A 7 20.21 11.87 -0.40
C GLY A 7 19.87 12.39 -1.80
N ASP A 8 19.00 11.75 -2.56
CA ASP A 8 18.62 12.22 -3.91
C ASP A 8 17.63 13.40 -3.91
N LEU A 9 17.20 13.84 -2.73
CA LEU A 9 16.29 14.96 -2.48
C LEU A 9 14.95 14.87 -3.23
N LYS A 10 14.57 13.69 -3.69
CA LYS A 10 13.36 13.46 -4.48
C LYS A 10 12.21 12.96 -3.63
N THR A 11 11.00 13.36 -3.99
CA THR A 11 9.76 12.80 -3.45
C THR A 11 9.51 11.43 -4.10
N PRO A 12 9.17 10.38 -3.35
CA PRO A 12 8.88 9.07 -3.92
C PRO A 12 7.54 9.08 -4.69
N VAL A 13 7.41 8.15 -5.63
CA VAL A 13 6.15 7.84 -6.32
C VAL A 13 5.67 6.48 -5.80
N GLY A 14 4.41 6.41 -5.37
CA GLY A 14 3.86 5.17 -4.81
C GLY A 14 2.66 5.37 -3.89
N ILE A 15 2.30 4.30 -3.20
CA ILE A 15 1.18 4.23 -2.26
C ILE A 15 1.72 4.03 -0.85
N TYR A 16 1.47 5.00 0.03
CA TYR A 16 2.03 5.06 1.38
C TYR A 16 0.94 5.05 2.44
N LYS A 17 1.33 4.74 3.67
CA LYS A 17 0.50 4.89 4.87
C LYS A 17 1.02 6.06 5.68
N ILE A 18 0.12 6.81 6.27
CA ILE A 18 0.44 7.80 7.29
C ILE A 18 0.63 7.05 8.61
N THR A 19 1.82 7.15 9.20
CA THR A 19 2.17 6.32 10.37
C THR A 19 1.83 6.98 11.70
N SER A 20 1.91 8.32 11.77
CA SER A 20 1.65 9.10 12.96
C SER A 20 1.30 10.55 12.59
N PHE A 21 0.92 11.35 13.58
CA PHE A 21 0.89 12.80 13.49
C PHE A 21 1.87 13.36 14.54
N LEU A 22 2.74 14.25 14.11
CA LEU A 22 3.66 15.00 14.96
C LEU A 22 3.11 16.41 15.11
N THR A 23 2.92 16.83 16.34
CA THR A 23 2.41 18.15 16.69
C THR A 23 3.51 19.20 16.64
N ASP A 24 3.13 20.48 16.57
CA ASP A 24 4.06 21.60 16.48
C ASP A 24 5.11 21.61 17.62
N ASP A 25 4.70 21.30 18.83
CA ASP A 25 5.58 21.23 20.00
C ASP A 25 6.64 20.10 19.94
N GLN A 26 6.45 19.12 19.08
CA GLN A 26 7.39 18.03 18.81
C GLN A 26 8.36 18.34 17.65
N LEU A 27 8.18 19.46 16.97
CA LEU A 27 8.83 19.80 15.72
C LEU A 27 9.57 21.14 15.81
N THR A 28 10.47 21.37 14.88
CA THR A 28 11.04 22.71 14.64
C THR A 28 10.12 23.50 13.71
N ASP A 29 10.29 24.84 13.70
CA ASP A 29 9.51 25.76 12.87
C ASP A 29 9.50 25.41 11.37
N LYS A 30 10.47 24.61 10.91
CA LYS A 30 10.58 24.12 9.52
C LYS A 30 9.34 23.36 9.04
N TYR A 31 8.58 22.76 9.95
CA TYR A 31 7.47 21.85 9.62
C TYR A 31 6.07 22.45 9.78
N GLY A 32 6.00 23.75 10.13
CA GLY A 32 4.75 24.48 10.25
C GLY A 32 3.89 23.99 11.42
N THR A 33 2.58 23.79 11.19
CA THR A 33 1.61 23.41 12.24
C THR A 33 1.59 21.89 12.54
N GLY A 34 2.47 21.11 11.93
CA GLY A 34 2.59 19.68 12.16
C GLY A 34 3.11 18.88 10.98
N ALA A 35 3.27 17.58 11.18
CA ALA A 35 3.74 16.67 10.16
C ALA A 35 3.11 15.28 10.25
N TYR A 36 2.93 14.67 9.09
CA TYR A 36 2.49 13.28 8.92
C TYR A 36 3.60 12.45 8.28
N PRO A 37 4.38 11.70 9.07
CA PRO A 37 5.36 10.75 8.55
C PRO A 37 4.72 9.67 7.70
N LEU A 38 5.34 9.36 6.54
CA LEU A 38 4.95 8.27 5.66
C LEU A 38 5.81 7.04 5.89
N ASN A 39 5.26 5.87 5.59
CA ASN A 39 5.98 4.59 5.70
C ASN A 39 6.96 4.34 4.54
N TYR A 40 7.66 5.38 4.08
CA TYR A 40 8.71 5.24 3.09
C TYR A 40 10.02 4.74 3.74
N PRO A 41 10.73 3.76 3.15
CA PRO A 41 10.33 2.93 2.01
C PRO A 41 9.26 1.91 2.41
N ASN A 42 8.21 1.80 1.58
CA ASN A 42 7.17 0.78 1.76
C ASN A 42 7.65 -0.60 1.29
N ASN A 43 6.78 -1.60 1.28
CA ASN A 43 7.18 -2.96 0.87
C ASN A 43 7.61 -3.03 -0.60
N TRP A 44 6.95 -2.29 -1.49
CA TRP A 44 7.32 -2.23 -2.90
C TRP A 44 8.66 -1.54 -3.10
N ASP A 45 8.89 -0.43 -2.41
CA ASP A 45 10.16 0.28 -2.44
C ASP A 45 11.32 -0.64 -2.02
N ARG A 46 11.11 -1.46 -0.97
CA ARG A 46 12.12 -2.43 -0.51
C ARG A 46 12.37 -3.54 -1.53
N ILE A 47 11.33 -4.06 -2.18
CA ILE A 47 11.47 -5.02 -3.30
C ILE A 47 12.28 -4.41 -4.43
N LYS A 48 12.07 -3.12 -4.72
CA LYS A 48 12.82 -2.36 -5.72
C LYS A 48 14.17 -1.85 -5.22
N GLN A 49 14.58 -2.22 -4.01
CA GLN A 49 15.84 -1.80 -3.38
C GLN A 49 16.00 -0.27 -3.26
N ARG A 50 14.89 0.45 -3.16
CA ARG A 50 14.88 1.88 -2.90
C ARG A 50 15.28 2.14 -1.45
N THR A 51 16.09 3.18 -1.22
CA THR A 51 16.63 3.52 0.10
C THR A 51 16.26 4.93 0.56
N GLY A 52 16.60 5.27 1.80
CA GLY A 52 16.31 6.53 2.45
C GLY A 52 15.16 6.44 3.45
N HIS A 53 14.82 7.55 4.06
CA HIS A 53 13.81 7.68 5.10
C HIS A 53 13.32 9.13 5.22
N GLY A 54 12.43 9.42 6.17
CA GLY A 54 12.08 10.80 6.54
C GLY A 54 11.22 11.52 5.52
N ILE A 55 10.40 10.81 4.74
CA ILE A 55 9.43 11.43 3.84
C ILE A 55 8.15 11.73 4.60
N TRP A 56 7.82 13.02 4.70
CA TRP A 56 6.66 13.50 5.47
C TRP A 56 5.76 14.39 4.61
N LEU A 57 4.49 14.45 4.95
CA LEU A 57 3.57 15.51 4.57
C LEU A 57 3.56 16.54 5.72
N HIS A 58 3.92 17.80 5.45
CA HIS A 58 3.97 18.81 6.50
C HIS A 58 3.58 20.21 6.02
N GLY A 59 3.41 21.13 6.95
CA GLY A 59 3.07 22.52 6.68
C GLY A 59 4.26 23.34 6.21
N LEU A 60 3.98 24.54 5.71
CA LEU A 60 5.00 25.55 5.44
C LEU A 60 5.72 25.99 6.72
N PRO A 61 7.03 26.29 6.66
CA PRO A 61 7.76 26.83 7.80
C PRO A 61 7.05 28.06 8.39
N LYS A 62 7.14 28.24 9.70
CA LYS A 62 6.52 29.41 10.38
C LYS A 62 7.05 30.70 9.79
N GLY A 63 6.13 31.63 9.52
CA GLY A 63 6.45 32.92 8.89
C GLY A 63 6.64 32.88 7.37
N VAL A 64 6.59 31.69 6.75
CA VAL A 64 6.63 31.54 5.28
C VAL A 64 5.20 31.40 4.76
N ILE A 65 4.81 32.28 3.84
CA ILE A 65 3.47 32.30 3.24
C ILE A 65 3.45 31.48 1.95
N GLU A 66 4.53 31.54 1.19
CA GLU A 66 4.66 30.90 -0.12
C GLU A 66 6.08 30.33 -0.30
N ARG A 67 6.18 29.27 -1.09
CA ARG A 67 7.43 28.59 -1.39
C ARG A 67 7.42 28.15 -2.85
N PRO A 68 8.57 28.17 -3.55
CA PRO A 68 8.65 27.64 -4.90
C PRO A 68 8.15 26.19 -4.99
N LEU A 69 7.54 25.85 -6.12
CA LEU A 69 7.12 24.47 -6.38
C LEU A 69 8.35 23.55 -6.44
N LEU A 70 8.21 22.35 -5.88
CA LEU A 70 9.25 21.31 -5.86
C LEU A 70 10.52 21.69 -5.07
N ASP A 71 10.42 22.68 -4.18
CA ASP A 71 11.51 23.11 -3.30
C ASP A 71 11.43 22.37 -1.95
N SER A 72 11.67 21.05 -1.97
CA SER A 72 11.74 20.22 -0.76
C SER A 72 12.83 19.15 -0.90
N ASP A 73 13.35 18.69 0.23
CA ASP A 73 14.31 17.58 0.30
C ASP A 73 13.61 16.21 0.21
N GLY A 74 12.51 16.12 -0.56
CA GLY A 74 11.73 14.90 -0.78
C GLY A 74 10.42 14.85 0.00
N CYS A 75 10.17 15.74 0.97
CA CYS A 75 8.89 15.84 1.67
C CYS A 75 7.80 16.47 0.78
N VAL A 76 6.54 16.24 1.15
CA VAL A 76 5.38 16.92 0.56
C VAL A 76 5.02 18.10 1.46
N VAL A 77 5.07 19.32 0.92
CA VAL A 77 4.78 20.53 1.66
C VAL A 77 3.47 21.15 1.18
N VAL A 78 2.60 21.50 2.11
CA VAL A 78 1.33 22.18 1.85
C VAL A 78 1.21 23.42 2.74
N SER A 79 0.28 24.33 2.45
CA SER A 79 0.02 25.42 3.37
C SER A 79 -0.46 24.91 4.74
N ASN A 80 -0.17 25.63 5.81
CA ASN A 80 -0.59 25.25 7.17
C ASN A 80 -2.11 25.11 7.26
N ALA A 81 -2.87 25.98 6.59
CA ALA A 81 -4.33 25.87 6.55
C ALA A 81 -4.82 24.58 5.87
N VAL A 82 -4.18 24.15 4.78
CA VAL A 82 -4.47 22.88 4.12
C VAL A 82 -4.12 21.69 5.02
N LEU A 83 -2.97 21.74 5.68
CA LEU A 83 -2.57 20.68 6.61
C LEU A 83 -3.56 20.56 7.78
N ASP A 84 -4.01 21.67 8.35
CA ASP A 84 -4.98 21.68 9.45
C ASP A 84 -6.33 21.12 9.00
N ASN A 85 -6.78 21.44 7.78
CA ASN A 85 -7.98 20.84 7.20
C ASN A 85 -7.87 19.33 7.06
N PHE A 86 -6.69 18.80 6.72
CA PHE A 86 -6.49 17.36 6.57
C PHE A 86 -6.65 16.59 7.89
N LYS A 87 -6.45 17.23 9.04
CA LYS A 87 -6.62 16.60 10.36
C LYS A 87 -8.00 15.96 10.55
N ALA A 88 -9.05 16.55 9.95
CA ALA A 88 -10.41 16.02 10.03
C ALA A 88 -10.61 14.72 9.23
N TYR A 89 -9.78 14.44 8.25
CA TYR A 89 -9.94 13.33 7.30
C TYR A 89 -8.89 12.24 7.47
N ILE A 90 -7.70 12.59 7.96
CA ILE A 90 -6.60 11.63 8.11
C ILE A 90 -6.78 10.82 9.38
N LYS A 91 -6.82 9.50 9.20
CA LYS A 91 -6.72 8.51 10.28
C LYS A 91 -5.37 7.81 10.18
N THR A 92 -4.51 8.05 11.17
CA THR A 92 -3.17 7.43 11.22
C THR A 92 -3.27 5.90 11.22
N GLY A 93 -2.41 5.26 10.43
CA GLY A 93 -2.44 3.80 10.23
C GLY A 93 -3.50 3.29 9.24
N GLU A 94 -4.57 4.08 8.97
CA GLU A 94 -5.66 3.70 8.08
C GLU A 94 -5.63 4.46 6.75
N SER A 95 -5.43 5.78 6.79
CA SER A 95 -5.43 6.59 5.57
C SER A 95 -4.31 6.21 4.63
N THR A 96 -4.66 6.06 3.34
CA THR A 96 -3.74 5.83 2.25
C THR A 96 -3.33 7.17 1.65
N PHE A 97 -2.03 7.35 1.43
CA PHE A 97 -1.46 8.53 0.80
C PHE A 97 -0.83 8.14 -0.53
N VAL A 98 -1.38 8.64 -1.64
CA VAL A 98 -0.91 8.35 -2.99
C VAL A 98 -0.06 9.50 -3.49
N LEU A 99 1.19 9.20 -3.85
CA LEU A 99 2.10 10.15 -4.48
C LEU A 99 2.31 9.76 -5.94
N SER A 100 1.99 10.68 -6.84
CA SER A 100 2.13 10.52 -8.28
C SER A 100 2.60 11.81 -8.93
N GLU A 101 3.35 11.72 -10.00
CA GLU A 101 3.71 12.88 -10.84
C GLU A 101 2.49 13.42 -11.57
N LYS A 102 1.57 12.53 -11.93
CA LYS A 102 0.31 12.85 -12.60
C LYS A 102 -0.80 12.04 -11.96
N LEU A 103 -1.91 12.68 -11.64
CA LEU A 103 -3.13 12.00 -11.20
C LEU A 103 -4.05 11.90 -12.42
N ASP A 104 -4.19 10.69 -12.93
CA ASP A 104 -5.20 10.36 -13.90
C ASP A 104 -6.43 9.80 -13.15
N TRP A 105 -7.49 10.59 -13.11
CA TRP A 105 -8.78 10.12 -12.63
C TRP A 105 -9.40 9.30 -13.76
N LEU A 106 -9.41 7.98 -13.58
CA LEU A 106 -9.99 7.08 -14.58
C LEU A 106 -11.49 7.40 -14.74
N PRO A 107 -11.98 7.61 -15.96
CA PRO A 107 -13.40 7.67 -16.23
C PRO A 107 -14.10 6.40 -15.75
N GLN A 108 -15.39 6.49 -15.44
CA GLN A 108 -16.18 5.35 -14.95
C GLN A 108 -16.13 4.13 -15.90
N GLU A 109 -15.85 4.36 -17.17
CA GLU A 109 -15.71 3.32 -18.22
C GLU A 109 -14.42 2.49 -18.08
N GLU A 110 -13.39 2.98 -17.39
CA GLU A 110 -12.15 2.26 -17.10
C GLU A 110 -12.18 1.56 -15.74
N GLN A 111 -13.29 1.55 -15.02
CA GLN A 111 -13.50 0.77 -13.80
C GLN A 111 -13.43 -0.74 -14.03
N GLN A 112 -13.44 -1.20 -15.28
CA GLN A 112 -13.37 -2.62 -15.63
C GLN A 112 -12.15 -3.31 -15.02
N TYR A 113 -11.01 -2.62 -14.92
CA TYR A 113 -9.83 -3.15 -14.21
C TYR A 113 -10.09 -3.42 -12.72
N SER A 114 -10.87 -2.57 -12.06
CA SER A 114 -11.20 -2.75 -10.66
C SER A 114 -12.19 -3.88 -10.46
N ASP A 115 -13.15 -4.05 -11.37
CA ASP A 115 -14.17 -5.08 -11.32
C ASP A 115 -13.57 -6.46 -11.57
N ASP A 116 -12.71 -6.59 -12.60
CA ASP A 116 -11.96 -7.82 -12.87
C ASP A 116 -11.11 -8.22 -11.66
N LEU A 117 -10.41 -7.26 -11.04
CA LEU A 117 -9.58 -7.55 -9.89
C LEU A 117 -10.39 -7.90 -8.63
N ILE A 118 -11.57 -7.28 -8.44
CA ILE A 118 -12.49 -7.63 -7.36
C ILE A 118 -12.96 -9.09 -7.52
N MET A 119 -13.27 -9.52 -8.74
CA MET A 119 -13.64 -10.92 -9.00
C MET A 119 -12.51 -11.87 -8.62
N VAL A 120 -11.27 -11.60 -9.07
CA VAL A 120 -10.11 -12.44 -8.75
C VAL A 120 -9.79 -12.42 -7.24
N LEU A 121 -9.94 -11.29 -6.56
CA LEU A 121 -9.78 -11.19 -5.11
C LEU A 121 -10.82 -12.04 -4.37
N ASN A 122 -12.06 -12.05 -4.84
CA ASN A 122 -13.13 -12.87 -4.28
C ASN A 122 -12.89 -14.36 -4.54
N GLU A 123 -12.37 -14.74 -5.70
CA GLU A 123 -11.98 -16.12 -6.01
C GLU A 123 -10.83 -16.57 -5.10
N TRP A 124 -9.80 -15.77 -4.94
CA TRP A 124 -8.70 -16.03 -4.01
C TRP A 124 -9.20 -16.26 -2.59
N GLN A 125 -10.10 -15.42 -2.11
CA GLN A 125 -10.71 -15.54 -0.78
C GLN A 125 -11.55 -16.82 -0.64
N LYS A 126 -12.34 -17.16 -1.67
CA LYS A 126 -13.17 -18.36 -1.75
C LYS A 126 -12.32 -19.64 -1.74
N ASP A 127 -11.28 -19.70 -2.59
CA ASP A 127 -10.37 -20.85 -2.69
C ASP A 127 -9.63 -21.09 -1.38
N TRP A 128 -9.19 -20.02 -0.72
CA TRP A 128 -8.56 -20.14 0.59
C TRP A 128 -9.54 -20.66 1.64
N SER A 129 -10.76 -20.12 1.70
CA SER A 129 -11.80 -20.56 2.64
C SER A 129 -12.25 -21.99 2.38
N ALA A 130 -12.33 -22.40 1.12
CA ALA A 130 -12.66 -23.77 0.73
C ALA A 130 -11.51 -24.77 0.97
N LYS A 131 -10.32 -24.29 1.36
CA LYS A 131 -9.09 -25.08 1.47
C LYS A 131 -8.69 -25.75 0.14
N ASN A 132 -9.13 -25.19 -0.99
CA ASN A 132 -8.70 -25.61 -2.31
C ASN A 132 -7.28 -25.08 -2.55
N ASN A 133 -6.30 -25.81 -2.03
CA ASN A 133 -4.93 -25.30 -1.91
C ASN A 133 -4.27 -25.05 -3.27
N ASP A 134 -4.57 -25.86 -4.27
CA ASP A 134 -3.99 -25.71 -5.60
C ASP A 134 -4.55 -24.47 -6.31
N ALA A 135 -5.86 -24.27 -6.31
CA ALA A 135 -6.49 -23.07 -6.84
C ALA A 135 -6.02 -21.81 -6.09
N TYR A 136 -6.03 -21.83 -4.74
CA TYR A 136 -5.53 -20.74 -3.91
C TYR A 136 -4.09 -20.35 -4.25
N LEU A 137 -3.19 -21.33 -4.40
CA LEU A 137 -1.78 -21.07 -4.68
C LEU A 137 -1.51 -20.72 -6.16
N ASN A 138 -2.47 -20.94 -7.04
CA ASN A 138 -2.38 -20.52 -8.44
C ASN A 138 -2.62 -19.02 -8.62
N HIS A 139 -3.18 -18.33 -7.63
CA HIS A 139 -3.32 -16.86 -7.66
C HIS A 139 -1.98 -16.13 -7.51
N TYR A 140 -0.88 -16.80 -7.18
CA TYR A 140 0.40 -16.16 -6.90
C TYR A 140 1.33 -16.14 -8.12
N HIS A 141 1.95 -14.97 -8.33
CA HIS A 141 2.89 -14.71 -9.42
C HIS A 141 4.18 -15.56 -9.26
N PRO A 142 4.85 -16.00 -10.35
CA PRO A 142 6.15 -16.68 -10.26
C PRO A 142 7.19 -15.92 -9.42
N ASP A 143 7.25 -14.61 -9.54
CA ASP A 143 8.17 -13.73 -8.79
C ASP A 143 7.59 -13.26 -7.43
N PHE A 144 6.59 -13.96 -6.90
CA PHE A 144 5.97 -13.62 -5.62
C PHE A 144 6.98 -13.56 -4.47
N THR A 145 6.76 -12.58 -3.58
CA THR A 145 7.43 -12.50 -2.28
C THR A 145 6.50 -11.95 -1.18
N ASP A 146 6.71 -12.38 0.06
CA ASP A 146 6.16 -11.79 1.29
C ASP A 146 7.23 -11.05 2.09
N ALA A 147 8.31 -10.57 1.43
CA ALA A 147 9.53 -10.01 1.98
C ALA A 147 10.44 -11.01 2.75
N LYS A 148 9.97 -12.21 3.03
CA LYS A 148 10.72 -13.27 3.73
C LYS A 148 10.85 -14.53 2.90
N ARG A 149 9.87 -14.80 2.04
CA ARG A 149 9.75 -16.04 1.27
C ARG A 149 9.54 -15.73 -0.20
N ASN A 150 10.16 -16.51 -1.07
CA ASN A 150 9.79 -16.61 -2.48
C ASN A 150 8.56 -17.53 -2.65
N LEU A 151 8.05 -17.63 -3.88
CA LEU A 151 6.86 -18.42 -4.20
C LEU A 151 6.97 -19.88 -3.74
N ARG A 152 8.12 -20.55 -3.98
CA ARG A 152 8.31 -21.97 -3.59
C ARG A 152 8.19 -22.15 -2.07
N GLN A 153 8.84 -21.28 -1.30
CA GLN A 153 8.80 -21.31 0.16
C GLN A 153 7.40 -20.97 0.67
N TRP A 154 6.73 -20.01 0.02
CA TRP A 154 5.36 -19.62 0.35
C TRP A 154 4.37 -20.76 0.11
N LYS A 155 4.44 -21.41 -1.05
CA LYS A 155 3.61 -22.57 -1.37
C LYS A 155 3.76 -23.69 -0.31
N ALA A 156 4.99 -24.05 0.02
CA ALA A 156 5.26 -25.07 1.05
C ALA A 156 4.72 -24.65 2.42
N TYR A 157 4.92 -23.39 2.81
CA TYR A 157 4.42 -22.84 4.07
C TYR A 157 2.90 -22.86 4.15
N LYS A 158 2.19 -22.32 3.14
CA LYS A 158 0.72 -22.27 3.11
C LYS A 158 0.10 -23.66 3.02
N THR A 159 0.65 -24.56 2.22
CA THR A 159 0.19 -25.96 2.12
C THR A 159 0.22 -26.63 3.48
N ARG A 160 1.34 -26.51 4.22
CA ARG A 160 1.48 -27.07 5.57
C ARG A 160 0.44 -26.49 6.53
N ILE A 161 0.27 -25.15 6.52
CA ILE A 161 -0.67 -24.48 7.44
C ILE A 161 -2.12 -24.86 7.08
N ASN A 162 -2.52 -24.74 5.83
CA ASN A 162 -3.88 -25.02 5.40
C ASN A 162 -4.27 -26.48 5.67
N LYS A 163 -3.33 -27.42 5.49
CA LYS A 163 -3.54 -28.85 5.79
C LYS A 163 -3.82 -29.07 7.28
N SER A 164 -3.20 -28.31 8.18
CA SER A 164 -3.38 -28.43 9.62
C SER A 164 -4.72 -27.89 10.14
N LYS A 165 -5.51 -27.21 9.30
CA LYS A 165 -6.78 -26.59 9.68
C LYS A 165 -7.95 -27.52 9.35
N ARG A 166 -8.91 -27.64 10.28
CA ARG A 166 -10.19 -28.34 9.99
C ARG A 166 -11.07 -27.48 9.09
N TYR A 167 -11.13 -26.18 9.36
CA TYR A 167 -11.81 -25.18 8.52
C TYR A 167 -10.97 -23.91 8.45
N ILE A 168 -11.23 -23.10 7.42
CA ILE A 168 -10.75 -21.74 7.23
C ILE A 168 -11.94 -20.90 6.82
N SER A 169 -12.10 -19.74 7.42
CA SER A 169 -13.06 -18.70 7.03
C SER A 169 -12.31 -17.39 6.85
N VAL A 170 -12.42 -16.78 5.69
CA VAL A 170 -11.84 -15.48 5.37
C VAL A 170 -12.97 -14.56 4.96
N LYS A 171 -13.06 -13.39 5.59
CA LYS A 171 -13.99 -12.34 5.20
C LYS A 171 -13.20 -11.08 4.91
N LEU A 172 -13.55 -10.42 3.82
CA LEU A 172 -12.94 -9.16 3.40
C LEU A 172 -13.96 -8.04 3.52
N SER A 173 -13.50 -6.88 3.97
CA SER A 173 -14.32 -5.68 4.02
C SER A 173 -13.46 -4.45 3.76
N GLN A 174 -14.08 -3.31 3.48
CA GLN A 174 -13.40 -2.04 3.23
C GLN A 174 -12.33 -2.17 2.13
N VAL A 175 -12.67 -2.86 1.04
CA VAL A 175 -11.76 -3.09 -0.09
C VAL A 175 -11.52 -1.78 -0.82
N SER A 176 -10.27 -1.44 -1.05
CA SER A 176 -9.83 -0.37 -1.94
C SER A 176 -8.83 -0.91 -2.96
N ILE A 177 -8.98 -0.48 -4.20
CA ILE A 177 -8.12 -0.87 -5.33
C ILE A 177 -7.56 0.39 -5.95
N ILE A 178 -6.24 0.46 -6.08
CA ILE A 178 -5.53 1.64 -6.58
C ILE A 178 -4.45 1.15 -7.55
N ALA A 179 -4.47 1.65 -8.80
CA ALA A 179 -3.37 1.47 -9.73
C ALA A 179 -2.08 2.02 -9.11
N TYR A 180 -0.98 1.27 -9.18
CA TYR A 180 0.25 1.67 -8.50
C TYR A 180 0.95 2.76 -9.30
N PRO A 181 1.11 3.99 -8.76
CA PRO A 181 1.69 5.10 -9.50
C PRO A 181 3.11 4.78 -10.01
N GLY A 182 3.36 5.11 -11.28
CA GLY A 182 4.67 4.92 -11.91
C GLY A 182 5.04 3.45 -12.20
N GLU A 183 4.11 2.52 -12.09
CA GLU A 183 4.31 1.10 -12.41
C GLU A 183 3.19 0.62 -13.34
N GLU A 184 3.55 0.15 -14.51
CA GLU A 184 2.60 -0.45 -15.44
C GLU A 184 2.15 -1.83 -14.94
N ASN A 185 0.88 -2.16 -15.18
CA ASN A 185 0.30 -3.47 -14.85
C ASN A 185 0.47 -3.88 -13.38
N LEU A 186 0.63 -2.92 -12.47
CA LEU A 186 0.70 -3.14 -11.04
C LEU A 186 -0.45 -2.43 -10.32
N VAL A 187 -1.16 -3.16 -9.49
CA VAL A 187 -2.29 -2.64 -8.71
C VAL A 187 -2.15 -3.05 -7.25
N SER A 188 -2.49 -2.15 -6.35
CA SER A 188 -2.60 -2.44 -4.92
C SER A 188 -4.06 -2.64 -4.54
N SER A 189 -4.39 -3.78 -3.93
CA SER A 189 -5.61 -3.94 -3.16
C SER A 189 -5.30 -3.87 -1.67
N ARG A 190 -6.09 -3.09 -0.93
CA ARG A 190 -6.03 -3.01 0.53
C ARG A 190 -7.41 -3.28 1.09
N PHE A 191 -7.50 -4.12 2.11
CA PHE A 191 -8.75 -4.52 2.73
C PHE A 191 -8.56 -4.88 4.20
N TYR A 192 -9.66 -4.82 4.96
CA TYR A 192 -9.69 -5.36 6.31
C TYR A 192 -10.08 -6.84 6.22
N GLN A 193 -9.22 -7.72 6.75
CA GLN A 193 -9.41 -9.17 6.74
C GLN A 193 -9.81 -9.66 8.12
N ASP A 194 -10.90 -10.43 8.20
CA ASP A 194 -11.24 -11.29 9.34
C ASP A 194 -10.94 -12.74 8.94
N TYR A 195 -9.87 -13.29 9.51
CA TYR A 195 -9.45 -14.68 9.31
C TYR A 195 -9.79 -15.49 10.54
N GLN A 196 -10.47 -16.60 10.35
CA GLN A 196 -10.79 -17.58 11.39
C GLN A 196 -10.46 -18.98 10.90
N SER A 197 -9.94 -19.82 11.78
CA SER A 197 -9.68 -21.22 11.51
C SER A 197 -9.85 -22.05 12.78
N SER A 198 -9.75 -23.38 12.66
CA SER A 198 -9.94 -24.29 13.79
C SER A 198 -9.03 -24.05 15.00
N ASN A 199 -7.92 -23.31 14.86
CA ASN A 199 -6.94 -23.13 15.93
C ASN A 199 -6.23 -21.76 15.88
N PHE A 200 -6.71 -20.81 15.06
CA PHE A 200 -6.13 -19.48 14.97
C PHE A 200 -7.13 -18.48 14.41
N SER A 201 -7.16 -17.28 14.93
CA SER A 201 -7.91 -16.15 14.38
C SER A 201 -7.03 -14.91 14.30
N TRP A 202 -7.29 -14.07 13.29
CA TRP A 202 -6.60 -12.80 13.11
C TRP A 202 -7.50 -11.80 12.41
N ARG A 203 -7.40 -10.55 12.81
CA ARG A 203 -8.08 -9.43 12.17
C ARG A 203 -7.13 -8.28 11.95
N GLY A 204 -7.22 -7.65 10.80
CA GLY A 204 -6.39 -6.47 10.51
C GLY A 204 -6.39 -6.09 9.05
N TRP A 205 -5.68 -5.01 8.79
CA TRP A 205 -5.45 -4.53 7.44
C TRP A 205 -4.44 -5.40 6.71
N LYS A 206 -4.77 -5.74 5.47
CA LYS A 206 -3.91 -6.49 4.56
C LYS A 206 -3.76 -5.76 3.24
N GLN A 207 -2.60 -5.89 2.62
CA GLN A 207 -2.31 -5.38 1.30
C GLN A 207 -1.82 -6.51 0.40
N LEU A 208 -2.37 -6.57 -0.81
CA LEU A 208 -1.83 -7.38 -1.90
C LEU A 208 -1.39 -6.45 -3.03
N LEU A 209 -0.24 -6.75 -3.63
CA LEU A 209 0.14 -6.16 -4.91
C LEU A 209 -0.10 -7.22 -6.00
N TRP A 210 -0.81 -6.80 -7.03
CA TRP A 210 -1.20 -7.63 -8.15
C TRP A 210 -0.50 -7.19 -9.41
N ARG A 211 0.03 -8.13 -10.15
CA ARG A 211 0.58 -7.90 -11.47
C ARG A 211 -0.32 -8.53 -12.53
N ARG A 212 -0.62 -7.76 -13.58
CA ARG A 212 -1.30 -8.27 -14.74
C ARG A 212 -0.28 -8.91 -15.67
N LEU A 213 -0.53 -10.16 -16.07
CA LEU A 213 0.28 -10.89 -17.03
C LEU A 213 -0.12 -10.51 -18.46
N ASP A 214 0.72 -10.87 -19.45
CA ASP A 214 0.47 -10.60 -20.88
C ASP A 214 -0.81 -11.27 -21.41
N ASN A 215 -1.22 -12.37 -20.79
CA ASN A 215 -2.49 -13.05 -21.09
C ASN A 215 -3.72 -12.41 -20.42
N GLY A 216 -3.53 -11.29 -19.70
CA GLY A 216 -4.59 -10.55 -19.00
C GLY A 216 -4.89 -11.03 -17.57
N GLU A 217 -4.32 -12.15 -17.12
CA GLU A 217 -4.55 -12.66 -15.76
C GLU A 217 -3.89 -11.79 -14.69
N TRP A 218 -4.58 -11.63 -13.55
CA TRP A 218 -4.03 -11.00 -12.36
C TRP A 218 -3.40 -12.04 -11.44
N LYS A 219 -2.15 -11.80 -11.01
CA LYS A 219 -1.45 -12.65 -10.05
C LYS A 219 -0.89 -11.82 -8.90
N ILE A 220 -0.93 -12.37 -7.68
CA ILE A 220 -0.41 -11.74 -6.47
C ILE A 220 1.12 -11.75 -6.53
N LEU A 221 1.71 -10.58 -6.59
CA LEU A 221 3.17 -10.39 -6.60
C LEU A 221 3.73 -10.20 -5.18
N PHE A 222 2.92 -9.60 -4.29
CA PHE A 222 3.29 -9.38 -2.89
C PHE A 222 2.07 -9.55 -1.97
N GLU A 223 2.28 -10.12 -0.79
CA GLU A 223 1.30 -10.21 0.29
C GLU A 223 1.92 -9.72 1.62
N GLY A 224 1.29 -8.67 2.27
CA GLY A 224 1.76 -8.09 3.51
C GLY A 224 0.69 -7.51 4.42
#